data_4e3e13cd9c80b3d85e828984ab6b2ad2
#
_entry.id   4e3e13cd9c80b3d85e828984ab6b2ad2
#
_cell.length_a   1.000
_cell.length_b   1.000
_cell.length_c   1.000
_cell.angle_alpha   90.00
_cell.angle_beta   90.00
_cell.angle_gamma   90.00
#
_symmetry.space_group_name_H-M   'P 1'
#
loop_
_entity.id
_entity.type
_entity.pdbx_description
1 polymer ?
#
loop_
_entity_poly.entity_id
_entity_poly.type
_entity_poly.pdbx_seq_one_letter_code
_entity_poly.pdbx_strand_id
1 'polypeptide(L)'
;MAFRVPADPTIKELEWYLRDHIFRQSNSGKTSFKRESLSNEMVTLYLRYRNSDPNQLSDIMTPVIEILIARKVLEQDSNELRLQGKIDRFQCVKCFYINYLTEVEPKVCLRCQHNVLQDFPKKKKNT
;
A
#
# COMPACT_ATOMS: atom_id res chain seq x y z
N MET A 1 -12.10 23.15 18.11
CA MET A 1 -12.08 21.81 18.30
C MET A 1 -11.01 21.19 17.50
N ALA A 2 -10.32 20.44 18.10
CA ALA A 2 -9.29 19.85 17.38
C ALA A 2 -9.86 18.79 16.51
N PHE A 3 -9.65 18.95 15.29
CA PHE A 3 -10.03 17.95 14.40
C PHE A 3 -9.07 16.82 14.56
N ARG A 4 -9.57 15.66 14.77
CA ARG A 4 -8.73 14.58 15.04
C ARG A 4 -8.94 13.50 14.04
N VAL A 5 -7.89 13.01 13.46
CA VAL A 5 -7.97 11.90 12.53
C VAL A 5 -7.95 10.61 13.33
N PRO A 6 -8.95 9.75 13.19
CA PRO A 6 -8.94 8.47 13.89
C PRO A 6 -7.78 7.61 13.42
N ALA A 7 -7.33 6.72 14.28
CA ALA A 7 -6.21 5.83 13.95
C ALA A 7 -6.51 4.93 12.76
N ASP A 8 -7.74 4.44 12.67
CA ASP A 8 -8.10 3.51 11.61
C ASP A 8 -7.96 4.11 10.21
N PRO A 9 -8.50 5.31 9.95
CA PRO A 9 -8.27 5.94 8.65
C PRO A 9 -6.79 6.16 8.37
N THR A 10 -6.02 6.49 9.40
CA THR A 10 -4.59 6.70 9.23
C THR A 10 -3.89 5.42 8.80
N ILE A 11 -4.26 4.29 9.40
CA ILE A 11 -3.70 2.99 9.03
C ILE A 11 -4.04 2.67 7.58
N LYS A 12 -5.28 2.89 7.17
CA LYS A 12 -5.69 2.62 5.81
C LYS A 12 -4.98 3.52 4.81
N GLU A 13 -4.80 4.77 5.16
CA GLU A 13 -4.07 5.70 4.30
C GLU A 13 -2.62 5.26 4.14
N LEU A 14 -1.98 4.86 5.25
CA LEU A 14 -0.60 4.41 5.18
C LEU A 14 -0.48 3.10 4.40
N GLU A 15 -1.46 2.23 4.54
CA GLU A 15 -1.46 1.01 3.75
C GLU A 15 -1.52 1.32 2.26
N TRP A 16 -2.36 2.27 1.88
CA TRP A 16 -2.46 2.68 0.48
C TRP A 16 -1.13 3.26 -0.01
N TYR A 17 -0.52 4.14 0.79
CA TYR A 17 0.75 4.74 0.41
C TYR A 17 1.88 3.71 0.35
N LEU A 18 1.86 2.74 1.25
CA LEU A 18 2.86 1.68 1.22
C LEU A 18 2.71 0.82 -0.02
N ARG A 19 1.48 0.45 -0.38
CA ARG A 19 1.24 -0.31 -1.60
C ARG A 19 1.68 0.48 -2.83
N ASP A 20 1.40 1.77 -2.85
CA ASP A 20 1.82 2.65 -3.95
C ASP A 20 3.35 2.68 -4.04
N HIS A 21 4.01 2.81 -2.91
CA HIS A 21 5.48 2.85 -2.87
C HIS A 21 6.07 1.54 -3.38
N ILE A 22 5.55 0.41 -2.93
CA ILE A 22 6.00 -0.90 -3.38
C ILE A 22 5.78 -1.05 -4.89
N PHE A 23 4.63 -0.60 -5.38
CA PHE A 23 4.32 -0.65 -6.80
C PHE A 23 5.35 0.14 -7.61
N ARG A 24 5.65 1.35 -7.18
CA ARG A 24 6.62 2.20 -7.89
C ARG A 24 8.01 1.60 -7.86
N GLN A 25 8.41 1.05 -6.72
CA GLN A 25 9.72 0.43 -6.58
C GLN A 25 9.82 -0.82 -7.46
N SER A 26 8.75 -1.62 -7.51
CA SER A 26 8.76 -2.83 -8.32
C SER A 26 8.86 -2.50 -9.81
N ASN A 27 8.26 -1.39 -10.23
CA ASN A 27 8.39 -0.94 -11.62
C ASN A 27 9.81 -0.55 -11.96
N SER A 28 10.60 -0.18 -10.95
CA SER A 28 12.02 0.13 -11.12
C SER A 28 12.90 -1.10 -10.92
N GLY A 29 12.30 -2.26 -10.71
CA GLY A 29 13.05 -3.50 -10.54
C GLY A 29 13.35 -3.86 -9.10
N LYS A 30 12.85 -3.09 -8.13
CA LYS A 30 13.14 -3.38 -6.73
C LYS A 30 11.95 -4.07 -6.09
N THR A 31 12.17 -5.30 -5.64
CA THR A 31 11.11 -6.12 -5.05
C THR A 31 11.46 -6.62 -3.65
N SER A 32 12.62 -6.22 -3.12
CA SER A 32 13.04 -6.56 -1.76
C SER A 32 13.33 -5.30 -1.00
N PHE A 33 12.95 -5.26 0.26
CA PHE A 33 13.11 -4.07 1.09
C PHE A 33 13.57 -4.47 2.48
N LYS A 34 14.48 -3.71 3.04
CA LYS A 34 14.79 -3.87 4.45
C LYS A 34 13.65 -3.25 5.24
N ARG A 35 13.16 -3.98 6.23
CA ARG A 35 11.97 -3.53 6.96
C ARG A 35 12.17 -2.16 7.57
N GLU A 36 13.33 -1.93 8.19
CA GLU A 36 13.59 -0.65 8.82
C GLU A 36 13.67 0.48 7.80
N SER A 37 14.35 0.24 6.69
CA SER A 37 14.47 1.24 5.63
C SER A 37 13.12 1.59 5.04
N LEU A 38 12.30 0.57 4.79
CA LEU A 38 10.98 0.78 4.23
C LEU A 38 10.12 1.61 5.18
N SER A 39 10.16 1.29 6.47
CA SER A 39 9.41 2.04 7.46
C SER A 39 9.84 3.51 7.49
N ASN A 40 11.15 3.76 7.47
CA ASN A 40 11.66 5.12 7.50
C ASN A 40 11.28 5.91 6.25
N GLU A 41 11.34 5.26 5.09
CA GLU A 41 10.95 5.89 3.85
C GLU A 41 9.48 6.29 3.88
N MET A 42 8.63 5.41 4.38
CA MET A 42 7.20 5.68 4.43
C MET A 42 6.88 6.80 5.41
N VAL A 43 7.54 6.83 6.56
CA VAL A 43 7.33 7.91 7.52
C VAL A 43 7.69 9.25 6.87
N THR A 44 8.82 9.30 6.17
CA THR A 44 9.25 10.53 5.51
C THR A 44 8.24 10.98 4.45
N LEU A 45 7.77 10.04 3.63
CA LEU A 45 6.81 10.37 2.57
C LEU A 45 5.48 10.83 3.15
N TYR A 46 5.02 10.16 4.18
CA TYR A 46 3.73 10.49 4.78
C TYR A 46 3.76 11.86 5.45
N LEU A 47 4.84 12.19 6.13
CA LEU A 47 5.00 13.50 6.75
C LEU A 47 4.93 14.61 5.72
N ARG A 48 5.47 14.37 4.53
CA ARG A 48 5.44 15.36 3.48
C ARG A 48 4.00 15.76 3.13
N TYR A 49 3.10 14.80 3.20
CA TYR A 49 1.72 15.05 2.79
C TYR A 49 0.77 15.33 3.96
N ARG A 50 1.08 14.81 5.14
CA ARG A 50 0.13 14.88 6.24
C ARG A 50 0.62 15.69 7.44
N ASN A 51 1.89 16.03 7.47
CA ASN A 51 2.44 16.83 8.56
C ASN A 51 2.13 16.20 9.93
N SER A 52 2.37 14.93 10.06
CA SER A 52 2.07 14.18 11.28
C SER A 52 3.31 13.98 12.13
N ASP A 53 3.10 13.57 13.39
CA ASP A 53 4.20 13.27 14.30
C ASP A 53 4.98 12.04 13.80
N PRO A 54 6.29 12.15 13.56
CA PRO A 54 7.06 11.00 13.05
C PRO A 54 7.07 9.80 13.98
N ASN A 55 7.05 10.01 15.29
CA ASN A 55 7.06 8.88 16.23
C ASN A 55 5.75 8.10 16.14
N GLN A 56 4.65 8.81 16.01
CA GLN A 56 3.35 8.18 15.85
C GLN A 56 3.28 7.38 14.56
N LEU A 57 3.80 7.94 13.48
CA LEU A 57 3.77 7.25 12.18
C LEU A 57 4.65 6.01 12.20
N SER A 58 5.79 6.09 12.87
CA SER A 58 6.67 4.94 13.01
C SER A 58 5.96 3.80 13.72
N ASP A 59 5.22 4.11 14.78
CA ASP A 59 4.46 3.10 15.52
C ASP A 59 3.36 2.48 14.67
N ILE A 60 2.73 3.28 13.82
CA ILE A 60 1.65 2.80 12.97
C ILE A 60 2.18 1.94 11.83
N MET A 61 3.39 2.18 11.38
CA MET A 61 3.95 1.40 10.27
C MET A 61 4.09 -0.07 10.59
N THR A 62 4.35 -0.43 11.83
CA THR A 62 4.46 -1.83 12.19
C THR A 62 3.19 -2.60 11.87
N PRO A 63 2.00 -2.19 12.35
CA PRO A 63 0.78 -2.91 11.98
C PRO A 63 0.46 -2.84 10.48
N VAL A 64 0.82 -1.76 9.80
CA VAL A 64 0.58 -1.67 8.36
C VAL A 64 1.39 -2.72 7.61
N ILE A 65 2.67 -2.88 7.97
CA ILE A 65 3.51 -3.91 7.35
C ILE A 65 2.96 -5.30 7.68
N GLU A 66 2.51 -5.51 8.92
CA GLU A 66 1.94 -6.80 9.30
C GLU A 66 0.68 -7.14 8.51
N ILE A 67 -0.13 -6.15 8.19
CA ILE A 67 -1.30 -6.36 7.34
C ILE A 67 -0.86 -6.91 5.98
N LEU A 68 0.17 -6.33 5.38
CA LEU A 68 0.62 -6.78 4.08
C LEU A 68 1.24 -8.17 4.14
N ILE A 69 1.89 -8.51 5.25
CA ILE A 69 2.41 -9.85 5.43
C ILE A 69 1.26 -10.85 5.56
N ALA A 70 0.25 -10.50 6.35
CA ALA A 70 -0.92 -11.37 6.54
C ALA A 70 -1.68 -11.59 5.23
N ARG A 71 -1.71 -10.58 4.36
CA ARG A 71 -2.39 -10.70 3.08
C ARG A 71 -1.51 -11.32 2.00
N LYS A 72 -0.30 -11.70 2.33
CA LYS A 72 0.64 -12.33 1.40
C LYS A 72 1.15 -11.40 0.31
N VAL A 73 1.07 -10.10 0.55
CA VAL A 73 1.67 -9.13 -0.35
C VAL A 73 3.19 -9.14 -0.17
N LEU A 74 3.61 -9.24 1.08
CA LEU A 74 5.02 -9.27 1.43
C LEU A 74 5.31 -10.53 2.23
N GLU A 75 6.51 -11.07 2.04
CA GLU A 75 7.00 -12.17 2.85
C GLU A 75 8.21 -11.68 3.62
N GLN A 76 8.24 -11.90 4.91
CA GLN A 76 9.36 -11.48 5.73
C GLN A 76 10.36 -12.61 5.88
N ASP A 77 11.64 -12.30 5.63
CA ASP A 77 12.73 -13.23 5.80
C ASP A 77 13.81 -12.48 6.56
N SER A 78 13.95 -12.72 7.84
CA SER A 78 14.82 -11.99 8.73
C SER A 78 14.42 -10.51 8.72
N ASN A 79 15.32 -9.63 8.31
CA ASN A 79 15.03 -8.20 8.24
C ASN A 79 14.54 -7.75 6.89
N GLU A 80 14.33 -8.69 5.99
CA GLU A 80 13.96 -8.33 4.63
C GLU A 80 12.52 -8.67 4.32
N LEU A 81 11.88 -7.78 3.59
CA LEU A 81 10.52 -7.99 3.10
C LEU A 81 10.59 -8.15 1.60
N ARG A 82 9.96 -9.19 1.08
CA ARG A 82 9.95 -9.45 -0.35
C ARG A 82 8.54 -9.40 -0.90
N LEU A 83 8.39 -8.70 -2.01
CA LEU A 83 7.11 -8.65 -2.71
C LEU A 83 6.79 -10.03 -3.28
N GLN A 84 5.58 -10.50 -3.04
CA GLN A 84 5.14 -11.80 -3.49
C GLN A 84 4.32 -11.64 -4.76
N GLY A 85 4.93 -11.98 -5.88
CA GLY A 85 4.27 -11.87 -7.17
C GLY A 85 4.28 -10.44 -7.69
N LYS A 86 3.42 -10.20 -8.65
CA LYS A 86 3.36 -8.92 -9.31
C LYS A 86 2.28 -8.06 -8.69
N ILE A 87 2.55 -6.79 -8.47
CA ILE A 87 1.57 -5.85 -7.96
C ILE A 87 1.16 -4.91 -9.08
N ASP A 88 -0.14 -4.69 -9.22
CA ASP A 88 -0.68 -3.81 -10.26
C ASP A 88 -1.74 -2.90 -9.68
N ARG A 89 -2.11 -1.89 -10.45
CA ARG A 89 -3.14 -0.93 -10.07
C ARG A 89 -4.44 -1.26 -10.74
N PHE A 90 -5.52 -1.16 -9.99
CA PHE A 90 -6.87 -1.38 -10.50
C PHE A 90 -7.78 -0.31 -9.95
N GLN A 91 -8.76 0.10 -10.72
CA GLN A 91 -9.74 1.08 -10.26
C GLN A 91 -11.08 0.40 -10.07
N CYS A 92 -11.70 0.65 -8.92
CA CYS A 92 -13.04 0.12 -8.65
C CYS A 92 -14.05 0.82 -9.55
N VAL A 93 -14.92 0.04 -10.22
CA VAL A 93 -15.90 0.65 -11.10
C VAL A 93 -17.02 1.32 -10.32
N LYS A 94 -17.16 1.02 -9.05
CA LYS A 94 -18.21 1.57 -8.21
C LYS A 94 -17.79 2.85 -7.48
N CYS A 95 -16.67 2.81 -6.77
CA CYS A 95 -16.25 3.96 -5.96
C CYS A 95 -15.03 4.67 -6.52
N PHE A 96 -14.47 4.16 -7.61
CA PHE A 96 -13.32 4.75 -8.32
C PHE A 96 -12.02 4.77 -7.52
N TYR A 97 -11.99 4.05 -6.41
CA TYR A 97 -10.78 3.95 -5.60
C TYR A 97 -9.68 3.22 -6.38
N ILE A 98 -8.45 3.71 -6.27
CA ILE A 98 -7.32 3.06 -6.92
C ILE A 98 -6.78 2.01 -5.96
N ASN A 99 -6.81 0.75 -6.40
CA ASN A 99 -6.35 -0.37 -5.60
C ASN A 99 -5.02 -0.88 -6.13
N TYR A 100 -4.08 -1.14 -5.22
CA TYR A 100 -2.83 -1.80 -5.56
C TYR A 100 -2.95 -3.22 -5.04
N LEU A 101 -3.04 -4.19 -5.92
CA LEU A 101 -3.24 -5.59 -5.53
C LEU A 101 -2.20 -6.48 -6.18
N THR A 102 -1.80 -7.52 -5.45
CA THR A 102 -0.92 -8.53 -6.01
C THR A 102 -1.73 -9.65 -6.65
N GLU A 103 -1.05 -10.51 -7.38
CA GLU A 103 -1.69 -11.63 -8.05
C GLU A 103 -2.35 -12.60 -7.08
N VAL A 104 -1.84 -12.67 -5.85
CA VAL A 104 -2.36 -13.62 -4.87
C VAL A 104 -3.55 -13.09 -4.09
N GLU A 105 -3.80 -11.80 -4.20
CA GLU A 105 -4.94 -11.21 -3.48
C GLU A 105 -6.21 -11.30 -4.28
N PRO A 106 -7.36 -11.43 -3.61
CA PRO A 106 -8.63 -11.40 -4.33
C PRO A 106 -8.84 -10.06 -5.00
N LYS A 107 -9.45 -10.06 -6.16
CA LYS A 107 -9.73 -8.83 -6.90
C LYS A 107 -10.98 -8.17 -6.35
N VAL A 108 -10.82 -7.55 -5.19
CA VAL A 108 -11.91 -6.88 -4.49
C VAL A 108 -11.42 -5.51 -4.07
N CYS A 109 -12.26 -4.50 -4.23
CA CYS A 109 -11.88 -3.15 -3.82
C CYS A 109 -11.62 -3.11 -2.32
N LEU A 110 -10.47 -2.58 -1.95
CA LEU A 110 -10.07 -2.53 -0.54
C LEU A 110 -10.87 -1.49 0.24
N ARG A 111 -11.60 -0.62 -0.45
CA ARG A 111 -12.37 0.42 0.21
C ARG A 111 -13.85 0.06 0.34
N CYS A 112 -14.50 -0.33 -0.77
CA CYS A 112 -15.93 -0.61 -0.75
C CYS A 112 -16.28 -2.08 -0.93
N GLN A 113 -15.26 -2.90 -1.18
CA GLN A 113 -15.41 -4.36 -1.30
C GLN A 113 -16.19 -4.83 -2.53
N HIS A 114 -16.36 -3.92 -3.48
CA HIS A 114 -16.96 -4.32 -4.76
C HIS A 114 -16.00 -5.24 -5.50
N ASN A 115 -16.53 -6.19 -6.22
CA ASN A 115 -15.68 -7.22 -6.84
C ASN A 115 -15.45 -7.01 -8.34
N VAL A 116 -15.76 -5.84 -8.86
CA VAL A 116 -15.44 -5.53 -10.25
C VAL A 116 -14.44 -4.40 -10.30
N LEU A 117 -13.25 -4.73 -10.78
CA LEU A 117 -12.15 -3.78 -10.88
C LEU A 117 -11.67 -3.76 -12.33
N GLN A 118 -11.18 -2.62 -12.77
CA GLN A 118 -10.59 -2.49 -14.11
C GLN A 118 -9.15 -2.01 -13.98
N ASP A 119 -8.35 -2.29 -14.98
CA ASP A 119 -6.96 -1.86 -14.98
C ASP A 119 -6.85 -0.35 -14.88
N PHE A 120 -5.83 0.14 -14.19
CA PHE A 120 -5.61 1.57 -14.08
C PHE A 120 -4.11 1.88 -14.32
N PRO A 121 -3.80 2.74 -15.28
CA PRO A 121 -4.74 3.32 -16.24
C PRO A 121 -5.32 2.24 -17.13
N LYS A 122 -6.49 2.52 -17.70
CA LYS A 122 -7.12 1.56 -18.57
C LYS A 122 -6.20 1.26 -19.72
N LYS A 123 -5.96 -0.03 -19.98
CA LYS A 123 -5.06 -0.40 -21.04
C LYS A 123 -5.70 -0.15 -22.38
N LYS A 124 -4.95 0.51 -23.30
CA LYS A 124 -5.42 0.66 -24.63
C LYS A 124 -5.25 -0.63 -25.33
N LYS A 125 -6.20 -0.94 -26.12
CA LYS A 125 -6.00 -2.00 -26.96
C LYS A 125 -5.08 -1.62 -27.90
N ASN A 126 -4.04 -2.28 -28.16
CA ASN A 126 -3.21 -1.87 -28.95
C ASN A 126 -3.35 -2.18 -29.98
N THR A 127 -3.64 -1.56 -30.22
CA THR A 127 -3.73 -1.69 -31.27
C THR A 127 -2.73 -2.03 -32.07
#